data_a774e7651d686069ab1a682673c90a0b
#
_entry.id   a774e7651d686069ab1a682673c90a0b
#
_cell.length_a   1.000
_cell.length_b   1.000
_cell.length_c   1.000
_cell.angle_alpha   90.00
_cell.angle_beta   90.00
_cell.angle_gamma   90.00
#
_symmetry.space_group_name_H-M   'P 1'
#
loop_
_entity.id
_entity.type
_entity.pdbx_description
1 polymer ?
#
loop_
_entity_poly.entity_id
_entity_poly.type
_entity_poly.pdbx_seq_one_letter_code
_entity_poly.pdbx_strand_id
1 'polypeptide(L)'
;MALLLALPSGIGLSVLAGPVLRLLYPAQVQTAAAAAHHLRVLGLAAVCVCLMVVSGGILQAWGHEHIPVVTLLTGGAGKIAVSYQLVSDPAWGIRGAAVGTLLCYALIAGMNLLAVGRTTGIVFRWGVPLRTLVAVGAMAVTASGFYRMLVHRASLPLAVLGAVAVAAAVYGGLVLLLGAVRREELCAVFAAKKRRKPSGFF
;
A
#
# COMPACT_ATOMS: atom_id res chain seq x y z
N MET A 1 -11.77 -5.27 -3.00
CA MET A 1 -11.81 -4.43 -1.81
C MET A 1 -10.44 -4.11 -1.24
N ALA A 2 -9.59 -5.11 -0.89
CA ALA A 2 -8.31 -4.85 -0.24
C ALA A 2 -7.35 -3.96 -1.07
N LEU A 3 -7.27 -4.16 -2.38
CA LEU A 3 -6.48 -3.33 -3.29
C LEU A 3 -6.90 -1.85 -3.29
N LEU A 4 -8.20 -1.60 -3.16
CA LEU A 4 -8.74 -0.23 -3.09
C LEU A 4 -8.27 0.53 -1.84
N LEU A 5 -7.92 -0.15 -0.77
CA LEU A 5 -7.39 0.46 0.45
C LEU A 5 -5.85 0.46 0.47
N ALA A 6 -5.23 -0.62 -0.03
CA ALA A 6 -3.78 -0.76 0.00
C ALA A 6 -3.06 0.18 -0.96
N LEU A 7 -3.60 0.39 -2.17
CA LEU A 7 -2.98 1.29 -3.16
C LEU A 7 -2.90 2.74 -2.67
N PRO A 8 -3.99 3.39 -2.22
CA PRO A 8 -3.90 4.77 -1.77
C PRO A 8 -3.08 4.93 -0.48
N SER A 9 -3.15 3.97 0.44
CA SER A 9 -2.37 4.04 1.68
C SER A 9 -0.87 3.89 1.42
N GLY A 10 -0.45 2.91 0.62
CA GLY A 10 0.96 2.68 0.29
C GLY A 10 1.55 3.81 -0.55
N ILE A 11 0.85 4.25 -1.59
CA ILE A 11 1.32 5.34 -2.46
C ILE A 11 1.23 6.69 -1.73
N GLY A 12 0.17 6.93 -0.95
CA GLY A 12 0.05 8.13 -0.11
C GLY A 12 1.20 8.26 0.88
N LEU A 13 1.53 7.16 1.58
CA LEU A 13 2.69 7.12 2.47
C LEU A 13 4.02 7.34 1.72
N SER A 14 4.16 6.76 0.53
CA SER A 14 5.35 6.94 -0.32
C SER A 14 5.53 8.41 -0.74
N VAL A 15 4.46 9.08 -1.17
CA VAL A 15 4.49 10.48 -1.62
C VAL A 15 4.73 11.45 -0.46
N LEU A 16 4.08 11.24 0.68
CA LEU A 16 4.18 12.09 1.86
C LEU A 16 5.26 11.64 2.85
N ALA A 17 6.13 10.69 2.49
CA ALA A 17 7.16 10.13 3.37
C ALA A 17 8.05 11.22 4.00
N GLY A 18 8.52 12.18 3.21
CA GLY A 18 9.35 13.29 3.71
C GLY A 18 8.62 14.19 4.71
N PRO A 19 7.46 14.77 4.34
CA PRO A 19 6.63 15.55 5.25
C PRO A 19 6.26 14.82 6.55
N VAL A 20 5.86 13.57 6.46
CA VAL A 20 5.49 12.75 7.63
C VAL A 20 6.67 12.54 8.58
N LEU A 21 7.85 12.21 8.05
CA LEU A 21 9.04 12.03 8.89
C LEU A 21 9.53 13.32 9.53
N ARG A 22 9.44 14.45 8.83
CA ARG A 22 9.74 15.76 9.42
C ARG A 22 8.77 16.13 10.54
N LEU A 23 7.51 15.71 10.43
CA LEU A 23 6.51 15.91 11.48
C LEU A 23 6.81 15.05 12.71
N LEU A 24 7.20 13.79 12.51
CA LEU A 24 7.50 12.85 13.60
C LEU A 24 8.84 13.14 14.29
N TYR A 25 9.84 13.60 13.53
CA TYR A 25 11.19 13.86 14.03
C TYR A 25 11.66 15.29 13.74
N PRO A 26 11.03 16.31 14.38
CA PRO A 26 11.35 17.70 14.11
C PRO A 26 12.76 18.10 14.53
N ALA A 27 13.33 17.43 15.55
CA ALA A 27 14.68 17.70 16.05
C ALA A 27 15.79 17.08 15.18
N GLN A 28 15.48 16.13 14.27
CA GLN A 28 16.46 15.37 13.50
C GLN A 28 16.20 15.45 11.99
N VAL A 29 16.20 16.67 11.44
CA VAL A 29 15.83 16.93 10.04
C VAL A 29 16.69 16.18 9.03
N GLN A 30 18.00 16.04 9.27
CA GLN A 30 18.90 15.33 8.36
C GLN A 30 18.64 13.83 8.34
N THR A 31 18.46 13.23 9.51
CA THR A 31 18.12 11.81 9.66
C THR A 31 16.74 11.50 9.06
N ALA A 32 15.76 12.38 9.28
CA ALA A 32 14.44 12.27 8.69
C ALA A 32 14.49 12.35 7.16
N ALA A 33 15.33 13.19 6.58
CA ALA A 33 15.50 13.28 5.12
C ALA A 33 16.12 12.01 4.53
N ALA A 34 17.11 11.41 5.19
CA ALA A 34 17.69 10.13 4.79
C ALA A 34 16.66 8.98 4.89
N ALA A 35 15.93 8.92 6.00
CA ALA A 35 14.90 7.91 6.23
C ALA A 35 13.70 8.03 5.27
N ALA A 36 13.41 9.23 4.75
CA ALA A 36 12.31 9.44 3.82
C ALA A 36 12.44 8.62 2.52
N HIS A 37 13.66 8.41 2.04
CA HIS A 37 13.88 7.56 0.88
C HIS A 37 13.49 6.10 1.17
N HIS A 38 13.87 5.57 2.33
CA HIS A 38 13.50 4.21 2.73
C HIS A 38 11.99 4.06 2.91
N LEU A 39 11.35 5.05 3.54
CA LEU A 39 9.90 5.03 3.75
C LEU A 39 9.13 5.09 2.43
N ARG A 40 9.63 5.78 1.40
CA ARG A 40 9.03 5.77 0.05
C ARG A 40 9.02 4.37 -0.55
N VAL A 41 10.15 3.67 -0.49
CA VAL A 41 10.27 2.31 -1.02
C VAL A 41 9.40 1.34 -0.22
N LEU A 42 9.38 1.47 1.11
CA LEU A 42 8.54 0.63 1.98
C LEU A 42 7.05 0.90 1.77
N GLY A 43 6.64 2.12 1.45
CA GLY A 43 5.27 2.43 1.07
C GLY A 43 4.80 1.65 -0.17
N LEU A 44 5.67 1.52 -1.18
CA LEU A 44 5.41 0.67 -2.34
C LEU A 44 5.42 -0.82 -1.96
N ALA A 45 6.34 -1.24 -1.09
CA ALA A 45 6.38 -2.62 -0.61
C ALA A 45 5.10 -3.01 0.14
N ALA A 46 4.48 -2.09 0.88
CA ALA A 46 3.21 -2.33 1.57
C ALA A 46 2.07 -2.71 0.61
N VAL A 47 2.05 -2.16 -0.60
CA VAL A 47 1.09 -2.56 -1.65
C VAL A 47 1.33 -4.01 -2.07
N CYS A 48 2.60 -4.39 -2.27
CA CYS A 48 2.96 -5.78 -2.63
C CYS A 48 2.61 -6.77 -1.51
N VAL A 49 2.83 -6.38 -0.25
CA VAL A 49 2.43 -7.18 0.93
C VAL A 49 0.92 -7.41 0.94
N CYS A 50 0.13 -6.38 0.69
CA CYS A 50 -1.32 -6.53 0.63
C CYS A 50 -1.77 -7.47 -0.50
N LEU A 51 -1.17 -7.35 -1.68
CA LEU A 51 -1.41 -8.27 -2.80
C LEU A 51 -1.06 -9.71 -2.43
N MET A 52 0.08 -9.92 -1.77
CA MET A 52 0.52 -11.22 -1.29
C MET A 52 -0.50 -11.83 -0.31
N VAL A 53 -0.95 -11.06 0.68
CA VAL A 53 -1.91 -11.54 1.70
C VAL A 53 -3.26 -11.90 1.05
N VAL A 54 -3.76 -11.05 0.16
CA VAL A 54 -5.06 -11.29 -0.50
C VAL A 54 -4.99 -12.49 -1.43
N SER A 55 -3.96 -12.59 -2.27
CA SER A 55 -3.80 -13.72 -3.18
C SER A 55 -3.54 -15.03 -2.43
N GLY A 56 -2.78 -14.98 -1.33
CA GLY A 56 -2.59 -16.12 -0.43
C GLY A 56 -3.90 -16.59 0.20
N GLY A 57 -4.72 -15.66 0.69
CA GLY A 57 -6.05 -15.98 1.24
C GLY A 57 -7.00 -16.62 0.22
N ILE A 58 -6.95 -16.19 -1.04
CA ILE A 58 -7.72 -16.81 -2.13
C ILE A 58 -7.26 -18.27 -2.33
N LEU A 59 -5.95 -18.50 -2.43
CA LEU A 59 -5.39 -19.84 -2.60
C LEU A 59 -5.76 -20.78 -1.45
N GLN A 60 -5.70 -20.28 -0.21
CA GLN A 60 -6.11 -21.05 0.97
C GLN A 60 -7.60 -21.39 0.94
N ALA A 61 -8.46 -20.45 0.56
CA ALA A 61 -9.90 -20.69 0.43
C ALA A 61 -10.25 -21.75 -0.64
N TRP A 62 -9.38 -21.93 -1.63
CA TRP A 62 -9.51 -22.97 -2.67
C TRP A 62 -8.79 -24.28 -2.35
N GLY A 63 -8.30 -24.44 -1.11
CA GLY A 63 -7.62 -25.67 -0.65
C GLY A 63 -6.16 -25.80 -1.11
N HIS A 64 -5.58 -24.75 -1.68
CA HIS A 64 -4.19 -24.72 -2.14
C HIS A 64 -3.28 -23.98 -1.13
N GLU A 65 -3.42 -24.30 0.15
CA GLU A 65 -2.71 -23.62 1.24
C GLU A 65 -1.18 -23.82 1.22
N HIS A 66 -0.70 -24.90 0.58
CA HIS A 66 0.72 -25.17 0.43
C HIS A 66 1.42 -24.14 -0.49
N ILE A 67 0.71 -23.58 -1.49
CA ILE A 67 1.31 -22.65 -2.46
C ILE A 67 1.79 -21.35 -1.78
N PRO A 68 0.97 -20.63 -0.98
CA PRO A 68 1.44 -19.45 -0.26
C PRO A 68 2.60 -19.71 0.71
N VAL A 69 2.63 -20.90 1.31
CA VAL A 69 3.73 -21.30 2.21
C VAL A 69 5.04 -21.45 1.43
N VAL A 70 5.01 -22.16 0.32
CA VAL A 70 6.19 -22.35 -0.53
C VAL A 70 6.68 -21.02 -1.12
N THR A 71 5.77 -20.18 -1.62
CA THR A 71 6.15 -18.88 -2.18
C THR A 71 6.71 -17.93 -1.10
N LEU A 72 6.21 -18.01 0.13
CA LEU A 72 6.74 -17.23 1.25
C LEU A 72 8.14 -17.70 1.65
N LEU A 73 8.38 -19.01 1.72
CA LEU A 73 9.69 -19.57 2.03
C LEU A 73 10.72 -19.24 0.95
N THR A 74 10.37 -19.43 -0.32
CA THR A 74 11.26 -19.12 -1.46
C THR A 74 11.54 -17.61 -1.54
N GLY A 75 10.53 -16.77 -1.35
CA GLY A 75 10.68 -15.33 -1.32
C GLY A 75 11.48 -14.86 -0.10
N GLY A 76 11.31 -15.48 1.07
CA GLY A 76 12.08 -15.19 2.27
C GLY A 76 13.57 -15.54 2.11
N ALA A 77 13.87 -16.71 1.55
CA ALA A 77 15.24 -17.10 1.22
C ALA A 77 15.85 -16.12 0.19
N GLY A 78 15.09 -15.79 -0.87
CA GLY A 78 15.49 -14.80 -1.87
C GLY A 78 15.75 -13.42 -1.25
N LYS A 79 14.94 -12.99 -0.28
CA LYS A 79 15.14 -11.74 0.45
C LYS A 79 16.48 -11.71 1.19
N ILE A 80 16.82 -12.79 1.86
CA ILE A 80 18.10 -12.87 2.58
C ILE A 80 19.27 -12.72 1.59
N ALA A 81 19.25 -13.48 0.49
CA ALA A 81 20.29 -13.44 -0.52
C ALA A 81 20.43 -12.06 -1.18
N VAL A 82 19.30 -11.48 -1.64
CA VAL A 82 19.29 -10.16 -2.29
C VAL A 82 19.67 -9.06 -1.31
N SER A 83 19.16 -9.08 -0.08
CA SER A 83 19.51 -8.08 0.93
C SER A 83 20.98 -8.16 1.31
N TYR A 84 21.54 -9.37 1.43
CA TYR A 84 22.96 -9.56 1.73
C TYR A 84 23.84 -8.96 0.62
N GLN A 85 23.54 -9.24 -0.65
CA GLN A 85 24.29 -8.69 -1.79
C GLN A 85 24.18 -7.17 -1.89
N LEU A 86 22.94 -6.62 -1.76
CA LEU A 86 22.74 -5.19 -1.89
C LEU A 86 23.32 -4.37 -0.73
N VAL A 87 23.28 -4.90 0.49
CA VAL A 87 23.82 -4.22 1.67
C VAL A 87 25.35 -4.31 1.71
N SER A 88 25.92 -5.39 1.17
CA SER A 88 27.38 -5.57 1.08
C SER A 88 28.03 -4.62 0.07
N ASP A 89 27.27 -4.10 -0.89
CA ASP A 89 27.76 -3.12 -1.85
C ASP A 89 27.77 -1.70 -1.23
N PRO A 90 28.93 -1.04 -1.13
CA PRO A 90 29.03 0.32 -0.58
C PRO A 90 28.16 1.37 -1.30
N ALA A 91 27.83 1.14 -2.57
CA ALA A 91 26.98 2.04 -3.35
C ALA A 91 25.51 2.02 -2.89
N TRP A 92 25.04 0.89 -2.40
CA TRP A 92 23.65 0.69 -1.96
C TRP A 92 23.48 0.81 -0.45
N GLY A 93 24.38 0.22 0.33
CA GLY A 93 24.34 0.23 1.79
C GLY A 93 22.94 -0.10 2.35
N ILE A 94 22.50 0.68 3.32
CA ILE A 94 21.18 0.53 3.98
C ILE A 94 19.99 0.65 2.99
N ARG A 95 20.14 1.36 1.87
CA ARG A 95 19.10 1.47 0.84
C ARG A 95 18.79 0.12 0.20
N GLY A 96 19.78 -0.74 0.08
CA GLY A 96 19.65 -2.09 -0.44
C GLY A 96 18.64 -2.94 0.31
N ALA A 97 18.55 -2.79 1.64
CA ALA A 97 17.59 -3.53 2.46
C ALA A 97 16.11 -3.18 2.13
N ALA A 98 15.82 -1.88 1.90
CA ALA A 98 14.47 -1.45 1.53
C ALA A 98 14.08 -1.94 0.12
N VAL A 99 15.00 -1.84 -0.84
CA VAL A 99 14.81 -2.33 -2.21
C VAL A 99 14.68 -3.86 -2.23
N GLY A 100 15.51 -4.58 -1.49
CA GLY A 100 15.42 -6.04 -1.34
C GLY A 100 14.06 -6.47 -0.78
N THR A 101 13.52 -5.71 0.18
CA THR A 101 12.19 -5.95 0.73
C THR A 101 11.09 -5.76 -0.33
N LEU A 102 11.14 -4.68 -1.10
CA LEU A 102 10.20 -4.44 -2.19
C LEU A 102 10.23 -5.55 -3.24
N LEU A 103 11.43 -5.92 -3.72
CA LEU A 103 11.61 -6.95 -4.73
C LEU A 103 11.09 -8.31 -4.25
N CYS A 104 11.38 -8.67 -3.01
CA CYS A 104 10.92 -9.92 -2.43
C CYS A 104 9.39 -9.99 -2.39
N TYR A 105 8.71 -8.99 -1.81
CA TYR A 105 7.25 -9.00 -1.74
C TYR A 105 6.59 -8.88 -3.10
N ALA A 106 7.20 -8.16 -4.05
CA ALA A 106 6.73 -8.11 -5.44
C ALA A 106 6.81 -9.49 -6.11
N LEU A 107 7.90 -10.23 -5.88
CA LEU A 107 8.09 -11.59 -6.39
C LEU A 107 7.05 -12.55 -5.80
N ILE A 108 6.88 -12.56 -4.47
CA ILE A 108 5.89 -13.42 -3.81
C ILE A 108 4.48 -13.10 -4.28
N ALA A 109 4.11 -11.82 -4.35
CA ALA A 109 2.81 -11.39 -4.84
C ALA A 109 2.58 -11.83 -6.29
N GLY A 110 3.59 -11.68 -7.15
CA GLY A 110 3.56 -12.14 -8.54
C GLY A 110 3.35 -13.64 -8.66
N MET A 111 4.12 -14.44 -7.90
CA MET A 111 3.98 -15.90 -7.87
C MET A 111 2.59 -16.32 -7.38
N ASN A 112 2.08 -15.72 -6.31
CA ASN A 112 0.74 -16.02 -5.81
C ASN A 112 -0.34 -15.64 -6.80
N LEU A 113 -0.25 -14.48 -7.47
CA LEU A 113 -1.21 -14.07 -8.51
C LEU A 113 -1.20 -15.00 -9.72
N LEU A 114 -0.02 -15.44 -10.16
CA LEU A 114 0.11 -16.44 -11.22
C LEU A 114 -0.52 -17.77 -10.81
N ALA A 115 -0.29 -18.19 -9.57
CA ALA A 115 -0.90 -19.40 -9.02
C ALA A 115 -2.43 -19.29 -8.97
N VAL A 116 -2.97 -18.16 -8.48
CA VAL A 116 -4.42 -17.89 -8.51
C VAL A 116 -4.98 -18.00 -9.92
N GLY A 117 -4.36 -17.35 -10.90
CA GLY A 117 -4.80 -17.43 -12.30
C GLY A 117 -4.82 -18.85 -12.87
N ARG A 118 -3.83 -19.68 -12.49
CA ARG A 118 -3.71 -21.07 -12.97
C ARG A 118 -4.65 -22.05 -12.26
N THR A 119 -4.86 -21.88 -10.96
CA THR A 119 -5.63 -22.83 -10.15
C THR A 119 -7.12 -22.54 -10.10
N THR A 120 -7.50 -21.25 -10.12
CA THR A 120 -8.91 -20.86 -9.94
C THR A 120 -9.60 -20.55 -11.27
N GLY A 121 -8.87 -20.42 -12.37
CA GLY A 121 -9.45 -19.99 -13.66
C GLY A 121 -10.07 -18.60 -13.64
N ILE A 122 -9.84 -17.83 -12.57
CA ILE A 122 -10.39 -16.47 -12.44
C ILE A 122 -9.71 -15.56 -13.46
N VAL A 123 -10.46 -15.11 -14.44
CA VAL A 123 -9.99 -14.11 -15.40
C VAL A 123 -9.88 -12.76 -14.67
N PHE A 124 -8.67 -12.27 -14.54
CA PHE A 124 -8.40 -11.00 -13.89
C PHE A 124 -8.96 -9.85 -14.75
N ARG A 125 -10.04 -9.22 -14.29
CA ARG A 125 -10.64 -8.07 -14.98
C ARG A 125 -9.78 -6.83 -14.77
N TRP A 126 -8.90 -6.55 -15.71
CA TRP A 126 -7.95 -5.42 -15.66
C TRP A 126 -8.61 -4.03 -15.54
N GLY A 127 -9.89 -3.93 -15.82
CA GLY A 127 -10.60 -2.65 -15.78
C GLY A 127 -10.68 -2.01 -14.39
N VAL A 128 -10.83 -2.81 -13.33
CA VAL A 128 -10.91 -2.29 -11.94
C VAL A 128 -9.55 -1.80 -11.44
N PRO A 129 -8.46 -2.57 -11.52
CA PRO A 129 -7.16 -2.10 -11.07
C PRO A 129 -6.65 -0.90 -11.87
N LEU A 130 -6.93 -0.80 -13.17
CA LEU A 130 -6.53 0.34 -13.98
C LEU A 130 -7.24 1.64 -13.54
N ARG A 131 -8.54 1.58 -13.28
CA ARG A 131 -9.31 2.73 -12.75
C ARG A 131 -8.81 3.17 -11.38
N THR A 132 -8.48 2.20 -10.52
CA THR A 132 -7.91 2.48 -9.20
C THR A 132 -6.54 3.12 -9.30
N LEU A 133 -5.67 2.69 -10.23
CA LEU A 133 -4.36 3.30 -10.49
C LEU A 133 -4.48 4.76 -10.92
N VAL A 134 -5.44 5.09 -11.80
CA VAL A 134 -5.71 6.47 -12.21
C VAL A 134 -6.17 7.31 -11.02
N ALA A 135 -7.09 6.80 -10.20
CA ALA A 135 -7.56 7.50 -9.00
C ALA A 135 -6.42 7.75 -7.99
N VAL A 136 -5.55 6.78 -7.80
CA VAL A 136 -4.38 6.90 -6.90
C VAL A 136 -3.34 7.85 -7.47
N GLY A 137 -3.11 7.85 -8.78
CA GLY A 137 -2.24 8.82 -9.44
C GLY A 137 -2.73 10.25 -9.24
N ALA A 138 -4.02 10.50 -9.48
CA ALA A 138 -4.63 11.81 -9.22
C ALA A 138 -4.53 12.21 -7.74
N MET A 139 -4.77 11.27 -6.81
CA MET A 139 -4.58 11.48 -5.38
C MET A 139 -3.14 11.87 -5.03
N ALA A 140 -2.14 11.19 -5.60
CA ALA A 140 -0.73 11.47 -5.35
C ALA A 140 -0.32 12.87 -5.83
N VAL A 141 -0.80 13.28 -7.00
CA VAL A 141 -0.56 14.63 -7.56
C VAL A 141 -1.23 15.70 -6.69
N THR A 142 -2.50 15.50 -6.32
CA THR A 142 -3.23 16.47 -5.47
C THR A 142 -2.64 16.55 -4.07
N ALA A 143 -2.24 15.44 -3.46
CA ALA A 143 -1.58 15.42 -2.15
C ALA A 143 -0.27 16.22 -2.16
N SER A 144 0.58 15.97 -3.16
CA SER A 144 1.87 16.66 -3.28
C SER A 144 1.71 18.15 -3.61
N GLY A 145 0.77 18.51 -4.48
CA GLY A 145 0.48 19.90 -4.84
C GLY A 145 -0.08 20.69 -3.66
N PHE A 146 -1.06 20.12 -2.96
CA PHE A 146 -1.68 20.76 -1.79
C PHE A 146 -0.69 20.92 -0.64
N TYR A 147 0.15 19.91 -0.39
CA TYR A 147 1.23 20.04 0.60
C TYR A 147 2.19 21.18 0.27
N ARG A 148 2.65 21.29 -1.00
CA ARG A 148 3.54 22.37 -1.44
C ARG A 148 2.91 23.75 -1.27
N MET A 149 1.61 23.86 -1.50
CA MET A 149 0.88 25.13 -1.33
C MET A 149 0.74 25.51 0.14
N LEU A 150 0.47 24.53 1.03
CA LEU A 150 0.23 24.81 2.44
C LEU A 150 1.52 24.98 3.25
N VAL A 151 2.62 24.33 2.88
CA VAL A 151 3.87 24.39 3.65
C VAL A 151 4.43 25.81 3.81
N HIS A 152 4.08 26.71 2.88
CA HIS A 152 4.48 28.12 2.92
C HIS A 152 3.48 29.04 3.67
N ARG A 153 2.28 28.53 4.00
CA ARG A 153 1.19 29.35 4.59
C ARG A 153 0.70 28.86 5.94
N ALA A 154 1.00 27.62 6.31
CA ALA A 154 0.50 26.99 7.53
C ALA A 154 1.63 26.29 8.29
N SER A 155 1.37 25.95 9.57
CA SER A 155 2.30 25.12 10.35
C SER A 155 2.44 23.73 9.72
N LEU A 156 3.62 23.12 9.88
CA LEU A 156 3.94 21.80 9.31
C LEU A 156 2.87 20.71 9.62
N PRO A 157 2.35 20.60 10.88
CA PRO A 157 1.32 19.61 11.20
C PRO A 157 0.02 19.84 10.40
N LEU A 158 -0.41 21.11 10.29
CA LEU A 158 -1.62 21.44 9.54
C LEU A 158 -1.46 21.18 8.04
N ALA A 159 -0.28 21.45 7.48
CA ALA A 159 0.00 21.19 6.07
C ALA A 159 -0.02 19.67 5.76
N VAL A 160 0.56 18.84 6.64
CA VAL A 160 0.58 17.39 6.46
C VAL A 160 -0.81 16.77 6.64
N LEU A 161 -1.50 17.11 7.74
CA LEU A 161 -2.85 16.60 8.00
C LEU A 161 -3.85 17.05 6.94
N GLY A 162 -3.76 18.33 6.52
CA GLY A 162 -4.59 18.86 5.45
C GLY A 162 -4.34 18.14 4.11
N ALA A 163 -3.09 17.89 3.76
CA ALA A 163 -2.74 17.14 2.56
C ALA A 163 -3.30 15.70 2.58
N VAL A 164 -3.22 15.02 3.72
CA VAL A 164 -3.79 13.68 3.90
C VAL A 164 -5.32 13.70 3.79
N ALA A 165 -5.99 14.67 4.43
CA ALA A 165 -7.44 14.79 4.38
C ALA A 165 -7.94 15.06 2.96
N VAL A 166 -7.31 16.00 2.23
CA VAL A 166 -7.64 16.29 0.84
C VAL A 166 -7.36 15.09 -0.06
N ALA A 167 -6.23 14.42 0.11
CA ALA A 167 -5.89 13.21 -0.63
C ALA A 167 -6.95 12.10 -0.44
N ALA A 168 -7.39 11.89 0.80
CA ALA A 168 -8.43 10.91 1.12
C ALA A 168 -9.79 11.28 0.50
N ALA A 169 -10.17 12.57 0.55
CA ALA A 169 -11.41 13.06 -0.05
C ALA A 169 -11.40 12.93 -1.57
N VAL A 170 -10.30 13.32 -2.23
CA VAL A 170 -10.14 13.21 -3.70
C VAL A 170 -10.16 11.74 -4.12
N TYR A 171 -9.43 10.88 -3.41
CA TYR A 171 -9.45 9.44 -3.71
C TYR A 171 -10.84 8.84 -3.55
N GLY A 172 -11.51 9.11 -2.42
CA GLY A 172 -12.87 8.63 -2.16
C GLY A 172 -13.87 9.10 -3.21
N GLY A 173 -13.80 10.39 -3.59
CA GLY A 173 -14.62 10.97 -4.65
C GLY A 173 -14.39 10.30 -6.02
N LEU A 174 -13.11 10.11 -6.40
CA LEU A 174 -12.75 9.47 -7.68
C LEU A 174 -13.16 7.98 -7.72
N VAL A 175 -12.99 7.24 -6.64
CA VAL A 175 -13.42 5.83 -6.56
C VAL A 175 -14.95 5.71 -6.74
N LEU A 176 -15.71 6.64 -6.18
CA LEU A 176 -17.18 6.68 -6.35
C LEU A 176 -17.57 7.09 -7.78
N LEU A 177 -16.91 8.10 -8.36
CA LEU A 177 -17.16 8.59 -9.72
C LEU A 177 -16.79 7.56 -10.79
N LEU A 178 -15.67 6.88 -10.65
CA LEU A 178 -15.19 5.85 -11.58
C LEU A 178 -15.95 4.52 -11.44
N GLY A 179 -16.86 4.41 -10.45
CA GLY A 179 -17.63 3.19 -10.22
C GLY A 179 -16.76 1.98 -9.88
N ALA A 180 -15.56 2.21 -9.29
CA ALA A 180 -14.66 1.14 -8.86
C ALA A 180 -15.25 0.34 -7.69
N VAL A 181 -16.19 0.95 -6.95
CA VAL A 181 -16.99 0.30 -5.90
C VAL A 181 -18.46 0.41 -6.28
N ARG A 182 -19.17 -0.71 -6.39
CA ARG A 182 -20.61 -0.70 -6.53
C ARG A 182 -21.26 -0.14 -5.26
N ARG A 183 -22.23 0.75 -5.42
CA ARG A 183 -22.96 1.35 -4.27
C ARG A 183 -23.55 0.29 -3.32
N GLU A 184 -23.91 -0.86 -3.86
CA GLU A 184 -24.42 -2.02 -3.11
C GLU A 184 -23.37 -2.57 -2.11
N GLU A 185 -22.08 -2.58 -2.47
CA GLU A 185 -21.00 -3.07 -1.62
C GLU A 185 -20.71 -2.11 -0.46
N LEU A 186 -20.83 -0.79 -0.69
CA LEU A 186 -20.74 0.22 0.38
C LEU A 186 -21.90 0.05 1.38
N CYS A 187 -23.12 -0.13 0.89
CA CYS A 187 -24.29 -0.38 1.74
C CYS A 187 -24.11 -1.66 2.56
N ALA A 188 -23.55 -2.72 1.98
CA ALA A 188 -23.28 -3.97 2.69
C ALA A 188 -22.26 -3.80 3.83
N VAL A 189 -21.20 -3.03 3.62
CA VAL A 189 -20.20 -2.73 4.67
C VAL A 189 -20.80 -1.90 5.80
N PHE A 190 -21.61 -0.89 5.50
CA PHE A 190 -22.29 -0.08 6.51
C PHE A 190 -23.39 -0.87 7.24
N ALA A 191 -24.11 -1.76 6.54
CA ALA A 191 -25.11 -2.65 7.15
C ALA A 191 -24.48 -3.68 8.09
N ALA A 192 -23.33 -4.25 7.71
CA ALA A 192 -22.56 -5.16 8.57
C ALA A 192 -22.05 -4.47 9.84
N LYS A 193 -21.64 -3.20 9.76
CA LYS A 193 -21.23 -2.40 10.92
C LYS A 193 -22.40 -2.12 11.86
N LYS A 194 -23.62 -1.94 11.34
CA LYS A 194 -24.83 -1.72 12.15
C LYS A 194 -25.27 -2.99 12.88
N ARG A 195 -25.01 -4.19 12.32
CA ARG A 195 -25.31 -5.50 12.97
C ARG A 195 -24.32 -5.90 14.05
N ARG A 196 -23.13 -5.28 14.11
CA ARG A 196 -22.09 -5.55 15.13
C ARG A 196 -22.21 -4.67 16.39
N LYS A 197 -23.32 -3.96 16.62
CA LYS A 197 -23.59 -3.42 17.94
C LYS A 197 -23.95 -4.61 18.84
N PRO A 198 -23.14 -4.94 19.84
CA PRO A 198 -23.50 -6.01 20.77
C PRO A 198 -24.76 -5.58 21.49
N SER A 199 -25.84 -6.35 21.34
CA SER A 199 -26.95 -6.33 22.30
C SER A 199 -26.33 -6.64 23.65
N GLY A 200 -26.45 -5.69 24.60
CA GLY A 200 -25.88 -5.79 25.93
C GLY A 200 -26.24 -7.11 26.59
N PHE A 201 -25.24 -7.77 27.12
CA PHE A 201 -25.41 -8.75 28.15
C PHE A 201 -25.62 -7.99 29.46
N PHE A 202 -26.84 -8.09 29.98
CA PHE A 202 -27.11 -8.07 31.40
C PHE A 202 -27.06 -9.49 31.89
#